data_9500f5f2e9ba8e056459e78ec0cf691b
#
_entry.id   9500f5f2e9ba8e056459e78ec0cf691b
#
_cell.length_a   1.000
_cell.length_b   1.000
_cell.length_c   1.000
_cell.angle_alpha   90.00
_cell.angle_beta   90.00
_cell.angle_gamma   90.00
#
_symmetry.space_group_name_H-M   'P 1'
#
loop_
_entity.id
_entity.type
_entity.pdbx_description
1 polymer ?
#
loop_
_entity_poly.entity_id
_entity_poly.type
_entity_poly.pdbx_seq_one_letter_code
_entity_poly.pdbx_strand_id
1 'polypeptide(L)'
;SYTMGKGDFDKLKTLFSTGVNISLVFSLLIVVFFETLGLWFINTQLTIPDGRVAEAILVFHLSLFSFVFSLLQVPYTAAVFSNEQMGIYALISTIECIAKFAIAIMISYSSYDHLVYYCTGLFIVSIFVFFTYAIIAHHRYAECSYVHVKDRKLYKELLSFSGWTLYGALASVGMIQGSTILLNIYYGPVANAAFGIAVNVYNAFMSLTNSIVLAFRPSMVKTYAEDRQDLLGQLFYVCNKAIFLLLTCVAIPIIMETSTILNLWLGIVPENTSLYICLFVIF
;
A
#
# COMPACT_ATOMS: atom_id res chain seq x y z
N SER A 1 16.43 10.90 -0.49
CA SER A 1 17.51 10.54 -1.43
C SER A 1 18.16 11.76 -2.08
N TYR A 2 17.41 12.64 -2.81
CA TYR A 2 17.98 13.81 -3.50
C TYR A 2 18.73 14.78 -2.57
N THR A 3 18.13 15.13 -1.45
CA THR A 3 18.75 16.04 -0.44
C THR A 3 19.88 15.36 0.32
N MET A 4 19.83 14.05 0.50
CA MET A 4 20.92 13.25 1.06
C MET A 4 22.17 13.28 0.17
N GLY A 5 22.01 13.17 -1.15
CA GLY A 5 23.13 13.29 -2.09
C GLY A 5 23.86 14.64 -2.01
N LYS A 6 23.20 15.69 -1.48
CA LYS A 6 23.79 17.01 -1.26
C LYS A 6 24.37 17.25 0.14
N GLY A 7 24.21 16.32 1.09
CA GLY A 7 24.79 16.39 2.44
C GLY A 7 24.20 17.47 3.37
N ASP A 8 23.01 18.01 3.06
CA ASP A 8 22.36 19.06 3.85
C ASP A 8 21.45 18.45 4.95
N PHE A 9 22.05 18.13 6.09
CA PHE A 9 21.36 17.51 7.23
C PHE A 9 20.25 18.38 7.84
N ASP A 10 20.40 19.71 7.86
CA ASP A 10 19.40 20.60 8.43
C ASP A 10 18.14 20.65 7.55
N LYS A 11 18.33 20.61 6.24
CA LYS A 11 17.23 20.49 5.30
C LYS A 11 16.54 19.13 5.38
N LEU A 12 17.27 18.05 5.66
CA LEU A 12 16.69 16.72 5.87
C LEU A 12 15.81 16.68 7.13
N LYS A 13 16.26 17.24 8.26
CA LYS A 13 15.45 17.39 9.49
C LYS A 13 14.17 18.19 9.24
N THR A 14 14.30 19.27 8.48
CA THR A 14 13.15 20.11 8.12
C THR A 14 12.16 19.36 7.24
N LEU A 15 12.63 18.60 6.24
CA LEU A 15 11.80 17.75 5.37
C LEU A 15 11.09 16.65 6.17
N PHE A 16 11.81 15.95 7.03
CA PHE A 16 11.24 14.91 7.90
C PHE A 16 10.14 15.49 8.81
N SER A 17 10.44 16.60 9.51
CA SER A 17 9.48 17.25 10.40
C SER A 17 8.24 17.77 9.67
N THR A 18 8.43 18.29 8.43
CA THR A 18 7.31 18.70 7.57
C THR A 18 6.46 17.49 7.18
N GLY A 19 7.08 16.37 6.83
CA GLY A 19 6.39 15.12 6.52
C GLY A 19 5.57 14.60 7.70
N VAL A 20 6.13 14.62 8.91
CA VAL A 20 5.42 14.23 10.15
C VAL A 20 4.22 15.15 10.40
N ASN A 21 4.39 16.48 10.27
CA ASN A 21 3.30 17.43 10.45
C ASN A 21 2.17 17.21 9.42
N ILE A 22 2.52 17.00 8.17
CA ILE A 22 1.54 16.70 7.10
C ILE A 22 0.80 15.41 7.43
N SER A 23 1.49 14.34 7.81
CA SER A 23 0.86 13.06 8.19
C SER A 23 -0.08 13.21 9.39
N LEU A 24 0.30 13.99 10.41
CA LEU A 24 -0.54 14.29 11.56
C LEU A 24 -1.82 15.04 11.17
N VAL A 25 -1.70 16.09 10.35
CA VAL A 25 -2.85 16.88 9.90
C VAL A 25 -3.79 16.00 9.06
N PHE A 26 -3.28 15.21 8.12
CA PHE A 26 -4.11 14.30 7.33
C PHE A 26 -4.76 13.22 8.19
N SER A 27 -4.05 12.65 9.16
CA SER A 27 -4.61 11.69 10.11
C SER A 27 -5.77 12.29 10.90
N LEU A 28 -5.63 13.52 11.38
CA LEU A 28 -6.69 14.22 12.10
C LEU A 28 -7.90 14.49 11.21
N LEU A 29 -7.68 14.96 9.98
CA LEU A 29 -8.76 15.21 9.01
C LEU A 29 -9.52 13.93 8.68
N ILE A 30 -8.81 12.82 8.51
CA ILE A 30 -9.39 11.50 8.23
C ILE A 30 -10.21 11.00 9.43
N VAL A 31 -9.69 11.12 10.65
CA VAL A 31 -10.44 10.75 11.85
C VAL A 31 -11.73 11.57 11.93
N VAL A 32 -11.68 12.89 11.82
CA VAL A 32 -12.87 13.75 11.86
C VAL A 32 -13.87 13.38 10.76
N PHE A 33 -13.40 13.14 9.54
CA PHE A 33 -14.25 12.77 8.41
C PHE A 33 -14.96 11.42 8.64
N PHE A 34 -14.22 10.40 9.07
CA PHE A 34 -14.81 9.07 9.28
C PHE A 34 -15.63 8.97 10.55
N GLU A 35 -15.27 9.67 11.63
CA GLU A 35 -16.11 9.75 12.85
C GLU A 35 -17.45 10.47 12.61
N THR A 36 -17.50 11.37 11.63
CA THR A 36 -18.76 12.05 11.27
C THR A 36 -19.52 11.29 10.19
N LEU A 37 -18.99 11.26 8.98
CA LEU A 37 -19.66 10.67 7.82
C LEU A 37 -19.65 9.14 7.84
N GLY A 38 -18.58 8.51 8.34
CA GLY A 38 -18.48 7.06 8.42
C GLY A 38 -19.46 6.46 9.42
N LEU A 39 -19.56 7.03 10.62
CA LEU A 39 -20.54 6.60 11.62
C LEU A 39 -21.97 6.87 11.17
N TRP A 40 -22.22 8.02 10.53
CA TRP A 40 -23.53 8.28 9.93
C TRP A 40 -23.89 7.21 8.89
N PHE A 41 -22.97 6.86 8.01
CA PHE A 41 -23.19 5.85 6.97
C PHE A 41 -23.46 4.46 7.56
N ILE A 42 -22.66 4.03 8.56
CA ILE A 42 -22.86 2.74 9.25
C ILE A 42 -24.25 2.67 9.89
N ASN A 43 -24.67 3.74 10.56
CA ASN A 43 -25.93 3.74 11.31
C ASN A 43 -27.19 3.93 10.43
N THR A 44 -27.05 4.47 9.21
CA THR A 44 -28.22 4.85 8.38
C THR A 44 -28.33 4.08 7.07
N GLN A 45 -27.21 3.69 6.48
CA GLN A 45 -27.18 3.11 5.13
C GLN A 45 -26.76 1.64 5.10
N LEU A 46 -26.01 1.19 6.11
CA LEU A 46 -25.53 -0.18 6.14
C LEU A 46 -26.56 -1.13 6.73
N THR A 47 -26.87 -2.21 6.01
CA THR A 47 -27.70 -3.30 6.53
C THR A 47 -26.83 -4.22 7.39
N ILE A 48 -26.87 -4.02 8.69
CA ILE A 48 -26.14 -4.83 9.66
C ILE A 48 -27.13 -5.80 10.32
N PRO A 49 -26.79 -7.11 10.47
CA PRO A 49 -27.64 -8.06 11.17
C PRO A 49 -27.95 -7.60 12.60
N ASP A 50 -29.18 -7.88 13.05
CA ASP A 50 -29.64 -7.50 14.39
C ASP A 50 -28.69 -8.06 15.47
N GLY A 51 -28.33 -7.19 16.42
CA GLY A 51 -27.43 -7.53 17.52
C GLY A 51 -25.93 -7.44 17.23
N ARG A 52 -25.51 -7.08 15.99
CA ARG A 52 -24.10 -6.97 15.62
C ARG A 52 -23.61 -5.54 15.33
N VAL A 53 -24.40 -4.55 15.68
CA VAL A 53 -24.06 -3.14 15.45
C VAL A 53 -22.86 -2.70 16.31
N ALA A 54 -22.78 -3.19 17.55
CA ALA A 54 -21.68 -2.85 18.45
C ALA A 54 -20.34 -3.39 17.94
N GLU A 55 -20.31 -4.62 17.45
CA GLU A 55 -19.13 -5.24 16.84
C GLU A 55 -18.73 -4.52 15.55
N ALA A 56 -19.69 -4.13 14.71
CA ALA A 56 -19.42 -3.40 13.49
C ALA A 56 -18.80 -2.02 13.78
N ILE A 57 -19.30 -1.29 14.77
CA ILE A 57 -18.76 -0.01 15.22
C ILE A 57 -17.34 -0.19 15.78
N LEU A 58 -17.10 -1.22 16.60
CA LEU A 58 -15.78 -1.53 17.13
C LEU A 58 -14.78 -1.84 16.01
N VAL A 59 -15.15 -2.67 15.05
CA VAL A 59 -14.33 -3.02 13.88
C VAL A 59 -14.02 -1.78 13.04
N PHE A 60 -15.00 -0.90 12.87
CA PHE A 60 -14.81 0.36 12.17
C PHE A 60 -13.73 1.22 12.85
N HIS A 61 -13.80 1.43 14.17
CA HIS A 61 -12.80 2.21 14.91
C HIS A 61 -11.42 1.56 14.86
N LEU A 62 -11.34 0.24 15.06
CA LEU A 62 -10.07 -0.50 14.96
C LEU A 62 -9.43 -0.34 13.58
N SER A 63 -10.23 -0.41 12.50
CA SER A 63 -9.77 -0.22 11.13
C SER A 63 -9.32 1.23 10.86
N LEU A 64 -10.10 2.21 11.34
CA LEU A 64 -9.78 3.63 11.24
C LEU A 64 -8.45 3.95 11.91
N PHE A 65 -8.26 3.51 13.15
CA PHE A 65 -7.01 3.77 13.88
C PHE A 65 -5.83 2.98 13.30
N SER A 66 -6.03 1.77 12.78
CA SER A 66 -4.98 1.04 12.03
C SER A 66 -4.52 1.84 10.82
N PHE A 67 -5.44 2.46 10.09
CA PHE A 67 -5.14 3.31 8.95
C PHE A 67 -4.38 4.58 9.39
N VAL A 68 -4.77 5.20 10.50
CA VAL A 68 -4.05 6.35 11.09
C VAL A 68 -2.59 5.99 11.40
N PHE A 69 -2.33 4.84 12.04
CA PHE A 69 -0.97 4.39 12.31
C PHE A 69 -0.17 4.16 11.03
N SER A 70 -0.80 3.62 9.98
CA SER A 70 -0.14 3.46 8.69
C SER A 70 0.24 4.78 8.02
N LEU A 71 -0.58 5.83 8.16
CA LEU A 71 -0.25 7.18 7.70
C LEU A 71 0.88 7.82 8.51
N LEU A 72 0.85 7.68 9.82
CA LEU A 72 1.90 8.20 10.70
C LEU A 72 3.25 7.49 10.48
N GLN A 73 3.23 6.26 9.99
CA GLN A 73 4.43 5.49 9.66
C GLN A 73 5.16 6.03 8.41
N VAL A 74 4.46 6.69 7.47
CA VAL A 74 5.01 7.09 6.16
C VAL A 74 6.33 7.87 6.25
N PRO A 75 6.48 8.91 7.10
CA PRO A 75 7.74 9.65 7.20
C PRO A 75 8.91 8.80 7.67
N TYR A 76 8.69 7.87 8.58
CA TYR A 76 9.71 6.96 9.12
C TYR A 76 10.14 5.92 8.10
N THR A 77 9.19 5.35 7.37
CA THR A 77 9.48 4.43 6.26
C THR A 77 10.25 5.16 5.14
N ALA A 78 9.89 6.41 4.84
CA ALA A 78 10.61 7.24 3.87
C ALA A 78 12.07 7.50 4.31
N ALA A 79 12.33 7.65 5.61
CA ALA A 79 13.69 7.78 6.14
C ALA A 79 14.51 6.50 5.91
N VAL A 80 13.93 5.32 6.16
CA VAL A 80 14.57 4.02 5.88
C VAL A 80 14.91 3.87 4.39
N PHE A 81 13.99 4.24 3.50
CA PHE A 81 14.22 4.19 2.04
C PHE A 81 15.28 5.20 1.59
N SER A 82 15.28 6.42 2.14
CA SER A 82 16.27 7.42 1.76
C SER A 82 17.69 7.05 2.17
N ASN A 83 17.84 6.28 3.25
CA ASN A 83 19.10 5.72 3.72
C ASN A 83 19.50 4.39 3.03
N GLU A 84 18.79 3.97 1.96
CA GLU A 84 19.03 2.75 1.19
C GLU A 84 19.01 1.45 2.05
N GLN A 85 18.35 1.48 3.23
CA GLN A 85 18.31 0.35 4.17
C GLN A 85 17.16 -0.61 3.83
N MET A 86 17.18 -1.15 2.60
CA MET A 86 16.14 -2.08 2.11
C MET A 86 16.02 -3.35 2.93
N GLY A 87 17.15 -3.79 3.56
CA GLY A 87 17.15 -4.97 4.45
C GLY A 87 16.26 -4.78 5.69
N ILE A 88 16.27 -3.58 6.29
CA ILE A 88 15.39 -3.26 7.43
C ILE A 88 13.94 -3.27 7.01
N TYR A 89 13.62 -2.65 5.86
CA TYR A 89 12.28 -2.66 5.31
C TYR A 89 11.79 -4.09 5.05
N ALA A 90 12.60 -4.91 4.38
CA ALA A 90 12.26 -6.29 4.08
C ALA A 90 12.02 -7.13 5.35
N LEU A 91 12.87 -6.96 6.38
CA LEU A 91 12.72 -7.66 7.65
C LEU A 91 11.40 -7.29 8.35
N ILE A 92 11.10 -5.99 8.48
CA ILE A 92 9.87 -5.53 9.15
C ILE A 92 8.64 -6.00 8.37
N SER A 93 8.63 -5.86 7.03
CA SER A 93 7.52 -6.30 6.18
C SER A 93 7.32 -7.82 6.24
N THR A 94 8.40 -8.60 6.36
CA THR A 94 8.31 -10.06 6.53
C THR A 94 7.70 -10.42 7.89
N ILE A 95 8.14 -9.76 8.97
CA ILE A 95 7.55 -9.96 10.31
C ILE A 95 6.08 -9.57 10.32
N GLU A 96 5.74 -8.45 9.70
CA GLU A 96 4.36 -7.99 9.56
C GLU A 96 3.48 -9.01 8.82
N CYS A 97 3.97 -9.56 7.71
CA CYS A 97 3.28 -10.58 6.92
C CYS A 97 3.07 -11.86 7.74
N ILE A 98 4.11 -12.35 8.43
CA ILE A 98 4.03 -13.54 9.29
C ILE A 98 3.03 -13.31 10.44
N ALA A 99 3.07 -12.14 11.08
CA ALA A 99 2.16 -11.80 12.17
C ALA A 99 0.68 -11.78 11.70
N LYS A 100 0.40 -11.14 10.55
CA LYS A 100 -0.94 -11.13 9.95
C LYS A 100 -1.43 -12.55 9.58
N PHE A 101 -0.54 -13.36 9.04
CA PHE A 101 -0.83 -14.76 8.71
C PHE A 101 -1.10 -15.60 9.96
N ALA A 102 -0.29 -15.43 11.02
CA ALA A 102 -0.50 -16.10 12.29
C ALA A 102 -1.86 -15.73 12.90
N ILE A 103 -2.25 -14.45 12.88
CA ILE A 103 -3.57 -13.99 13.34
C ILE A 103 -4.69 -14.68 12.55
N ALA A 104 -4.56 -14.76 11.23
CA ALA A 104 -5.54 -15.41 10.37
C ALA A 104 -5.71 -16.91 10.70
N ILE A 105 -4.64 -17.62 11.04
CA ILE A 105 -4.71 -19.03 11.50
C ILE A 105 -5.35 -19.11 12.89
N MET A 106 -4.96 -18.23 13.81
CA MET A 106 -5.45 -18.26 15.20
C MET A 106 -6.95 -17.97 15.31
N ILE A 107 -7.57 -17.32 14.33
CA ILE A 107 -9.02 -17.10 14.28
C ILE A 107 -9.76 -18.45 14.39
N SER A 108 -9.30 -19.49 13.69
CA SER A 108 -9.95 -20.82 13.68
C SER A 108 -10.00 -21.49 15.05
N TYR A 109 -9.14 -21.07 15.98
CA TYR A 109 -9.06 -21.61 17.35
C TYR A 109 -9.70 -20.68 18.38
N SER A 110 -10.19 -19.49 17.97
CA SER A 110 -10.76 -18.51 18.88
C SER A 110 -12.23 -18.80 19.17
N SER A 111 -12.62 -18.72 20.44
CA SER A 111 -14.02 -18.77 20.88
C SER A 111 -14.72 -17.40 20.80
N TYR A 112 -13.97 -16.34 20.48
CA TYR A 112 -14.50 -14.98 20.33
C TYR A 112 -15.04 -14.74 18.93
N ASP A 113 -15.75 -13.62 18.74
CA ASP A 113 -16.18 -13.19 17.41
C ASP A 113 -14.98 -13.05 16.46
N HIS A 114 -15.01 -13.84 15.40
CA HIS A 114 -13.89 -13.97 14.45
C HIS A 114 -13.51 -12.62 13.81
N LEU A 115 -14.51 -11.78 13.51
CA LEU A 115 -14.29 -10.48 12.88
C LEU A 115 -13.60 -9.50 13.83
N VAL A 116 -14.11 -9.41 15.07
CA VAL A 116 -13.52 -8.54 16.11
C VAL A 116 -12.11 -9.00 16.46
N TYR A 117 -11.91 -10.31 16.62
CA TYR A 117 -10.59 -10.88 16.90
C TYR A 117 -9.57 -10.52 15.79
N TYR A 118 -9.97 -10.70 14.52
CA TYR A 118 -9.13 -10.37 13.38
C TYR A 118 -8.73 -8.90 13.32
N CYS A 119 -9.72 -8.02 13.40
CA CYS A 119 -9.47 -6.57 13.33
C CYS A 119 -8.64 -6.06 14.52
N THR A 120 -8.84 -6.63 15.72
CA THR A 120 -8.02 -6.32 16.88
C THR A 120 -6.57 -6.75 16.67
N GLY A 121 -6.36 -7.95 16.14
CA GLY A 121 -5.03 -8.43 15.80
C GLY A 121 -4.32 -7.54 14.77
N LEU A 122 -5.01 -7.16 13.69
CA LEU A 122 -4.46 -6.24 12.68
C LEU A 122 -4.12 -4.87 13.27
N PHE A 123 -4.95 -4.35 14.17
CA PHE A 123 -4.68 -3.08 14.87
C PHE A 123 -3.42 -3.17 15.73
N ILE A 124 -3.24 -4.24 16.51
CA ILE A 124 -2.03 -4.47 17.31
C ILE A 124 -0.78 -4.53 16.40
N VAL A 125 -0.87 -5.23 15.26
CA VAL A 125 0.23 -5.30 14.30
C VAL A 125 0.56 -3.92 13.73
N SER A 126 -0.45 -3.10 13.40
CA SER A 126 -0.23 -1.73 12.90
C SER A 126 0.51 -0.85 13.90
N ILE A 127 0.13 -0.93 15.19
CA ILE A 127 0.82 -0.24 16.27
C ILE A 127 2.27 -0.72 16.38
N PHE A 128 2.49 -2.03 16.40
CA PHE A 128 3.81 -2.63 16.52
C PHE A 128 4.73 -2.19 15.38
N VAL A 129 4.25 -2.24 14.15
CA VAL A 129 5.01 -1.85 12.96
C VAL A 129 5.36 -0.36 13.00
N PHE A 130 4.39 0.51 13.33
CA PHE A 130 4.62 1.95 13.49
C PHE A 130 5.74 2.23 14.51
N PHE A 131 5.63 1.69 15.72
CA PHE A 131 6.65 1.89 16.74
C PHE A 131 8.01 1.33 16.35
N THR A 132 8.06 0.18 15.68
CA THR A 132 9.30 -0.40 15.18
C THR A 132 10.01 0.54 14.21
N TYR A 133 9.28 1.09 13.21
CA TYR A 133 9.86 2.07 12.29
C TYR A 133 10.27 3.37 13.01
N ALA A 134 9.45 3.89 13.93
CA ALA A 134 9.74 5.10 14.66
C ALA A 134 11.01 4.96 15.54
N ILE A 135 11.14 3.86 16.27
CA ILE A 135 12.32 3.56 17.10
C ILE A 135 13.57 3.42 16.24
N ILE A 136 13.52 2.63 15.17
CA ILE A 136 14.67 2.44 14.28
C ILE A 136 15.09 3.77 13.64
N ALA A 137 14.13 4.54 13.14
CA ALA A 137 14.41 5.82 12.50
C ALA A 137 15.04 6.81 13.49
N HIS A 138 14.51 6.91 14.71
CA HIS A 138 15.02 7.84 15.72
C HIS A 138 16.40 7.44 16.24
N HIS A 139 16.69 6.14 16.40
CA HIS A 139 17.98 5.68 16.89
C HIS A 139 19.08 5.65 15.84
N ARG A 140 18.76 5.38 14.57
CA ARG A 140 19.76 5.21 13.52
C ARG A 140 20.02 6.44 12.67
N TYR A 141 19.03 7.32 12.54
CA TYR A 141 19.09 8.44 11.60
C TYR A 141 18.98 9.79 12.32
N ALA A 142 20.10 10.53 12.35
CA ALA A 142 20.17 11.83 13.01
C ALA A 142 19.21 12.87 12.42
N GLU A 143 18.83 12.71 11.14
CA GLU A 143 17.85 13.53 10.45
C GLU A 143 16.40 13.31 10.92
N CYS A 144 16.10 12.20 11.60
CA CYS A 144 14.77 11.90 12.14
C CYS A 144 14.48 12.58 13.48
N SER A 145 15.21 13.61 13.82
CA SER A 145 14.91 14.48 14.97
C SER A 145 13.90 15.56 14.56
N TYR A 146 12.82 15.70 15.35
CA TYR A 146 11.78 16.70 15.08
C TYR A 146 12.26 18.12 15.35
N VAL A 147 12.06 19.01 14.37
CA VAL A 147 12.33 20.44 14.45
C VAL A 147 11.06 21.20 14.09
N HIS A 148 10.77 22.27 14.82
CA HIS A 148 9.61 23.10 14.51
C HIS A 148 9.78 23.87 13.21
N VAL A 149 8.98 23.53 12.21
CA VAL A 149 9.07 24.08 10.84
C VAL A 149 7.98 25.12 10.62
N LYS A 150 8.40 26.34 10.19
CA LYS A 150 7.49 27.44 9.81
C LYS A 150 7.53 27.78 8.31
N ASP A 151 8.27 27.02 7.50
CA ASP A 151 8.46 27.29 6.10
C ASP A 151 7.21 26.91 5.26
N ARG A 152 6.37 27.92 5.01
CA ARG A 152 5.15 27.77 4.18
C ARG A 152 5.45 27.35 2.72
N LYS A 153 6.64 27.71 2.20
CA LYS A 153 7.01 27.38 0.82
C LYS A 153 7.25 25.89 0.69
N LEU A 154 7.94 25.29 1.66
CA LEU A 154 8.20 23.86 1.70
C LEU A 154 6.88 23.05 1.84
N TYR A 155 5.97 23.48 2.71
CA TYR A 155 4.63 22.86 2.82
C TYR A 155 3.88 22.91 1.48
N LYS A 156 3.86 24.05 0.81
CA LYS A 156 3.17 24.20 -0.47
C LYS A 156 3.78 23.30 -1.56
N GLU A 157 5.10 23.19 -1.61
CA GLU A 157 5.81 22.32 -2.56
C GLU A 157 5.47 20.86 -2.36
N LEU A 158 5.56 20.36 -1.12
CA LEU A 158 5.22 18.98 -0.78
C LEU A 158 3.75 18.65 -1.01
N LEU A 159 2.84 19.54 -0.60
CA LEU A 159 1.39 19.33 -0.81
C LEU A 159 1.01 19.38 -2.29
N SER A 160 1.63 20.27 -3.08
CA SER A 160 1.39 20.34 -4.53
C SER A 160 1.86 19.05 -5.22
N PHE A 161 3.06 18.58 -4.90
CA PHE A 161 3.57 17.30 -5.42
C PHE A 161 2.67 16.12 -5.02
N SER A 162 2.28 16.05 -3.75
CA SER A 162 1.37 15.01 -3.25
C SER A 162 -0.02 15.09 -3.90
N GLY A 163 -0.52 16.30 -4.16
CA GLY A 163 -1.81 16.53 -4.82
C GLY A 163 -1.83 15.99 -6.25
N TRP A 164 -0.79 16.22 -7.04
CA TRP A 164 -0.68 15.65 -8.39
C TRP A 164 -0.58 14.12 -8.37
N THR A 165 0.18 13.57 -7.42
CA THR A 165 0.27 12.10 -7.24
C THR A 165 -1.06 11.51 -6.83
N LEU A 166 -1.80 12.17 -5.93
CA LEU A 166 -3.14 11.77 -5.52
C LEU A 166 -4.13 11.78 -6.68
N TYR A 167 -4.08 12.80 -7.54
CA TYR A 167 -4.94 12.87 -8.73
C TYR A 167 -4.70 11.67 -9.67
N GLY A 168 -3.44 11.33 -9.93
CA GLY A 168 -3.09 10.13 -10.72
C GLY A 168 -3.57 8.82 -10.07
N ALA A 169 -3.40 8.70 -8.74
CA ALA A 169 -3.88 7.54 -8.00
C ALA A 169 -5.41 7.42 -8.03
N LEU A 170 -6.13 8.52 -7.87
CA LEU A 170 -7.61 8.56 -7.97
C LEU A 170 -8.08 8.15 -9.36
N ALA A 171 -7.41 8.57 -10.42
CA ALA A 171 -7.74 8.16 -11.79
C ALA A 171 -7.59 6.64 -11.96
N SER A 172 -6.50 6.05 -11.46
CA SER A 172 -6.26 4.61 -11.52
C SER A 172 -7.28 3.80 -10.72
N VAL A 173 -7.58 4.23 -9.49
CA VAL A 173 -8.61 3.60 -8.65
C VAL A 173 -9.98 3.75 -9.31
N GLY A 174 -10.30 4.94 -9.84
CA GLY A 174 -11.54 5.21 -10.55
C GLY A 174 -11.74 4.31 -11.77
N MET A 175 -10.67 4.04 -12.52
CA MET A 175 -10.72 3.13 -13.67
C MET A 175 -11.09 1.70 -13.23
N ILE A 176 -10.40 1.14 -12.24
CA ILE A 176 -10.66 -0.24 -11.77
C ILE A 176 -12.04 -0.35 -11.11
N GLN A 177 -12.35 0.54 -10.18
CA GLN A 177 -13.62 0.49 -9.46
C GLN A 177 -14.80 0.86 -10.35
N GLY A 178 -14.62 1.82 -11.27
CA GLY A 178 -15.60 2.16 -12.29
C GLY A 178 -15.92 0.97 -13.20
N SER A 179 -14.89 0.26 -13.67
CA SER A 179 -15.09 -0.96 -14.46
C SER A 179 -15.83 -2.05 -13.68
N THR A 180 -15.51 -2.22 -12.38
CA THR A 180 -16.20 -3.15 -11.48
C THR A 180 -17.71 -2.83 -11.38
N ILE A 181 -18.05 -1.54 -11.19
CA ILE A 181 -19.44 -1.10 -11.10
C ILE A 181 -20.18 -1.32 -12.43
N LEU A 182 -19.58 -0.93 -13.55
CA LEU A 182 -20.17 -1.09 -14.88
C LEU A 182 -20.41 -2.58 -15.21
N LEU A 183 -19.43 -3.44 -14.94
CA LEU A 183 -19.58 -4.89 -15.13
C LEU A 183 -20.71 -5.46 -14.28
N ASN A 184 -20.85 -5.02 -13.04
CA ASN A 184 -21.94 -5.45 -12.17
C ASN A 184 -23.30 -5.05 -12.72
N ILE A 185 -23.45 -3.78 -13.15
CA ILE A 185 -24.71 -3.24 -13.66
C ILE A 185 -25.14 -3.90 -14.97
N TYR A 186 -24.20 -4.09 -15.92
CA TYR A 186 -24.55 -4.55 -17.28
C TYR A 186 -24.46 -6.07 -17.46
N TYR A 187 -23.55 -6.74 -16.74
CA TYR A 187 -23.27 -8.17 -16.91
C TYR A 187 -23.55 -9.02 -15.66
N GLY A 188 -23.91 -8.36 -14.55
CA GLY A 188 -24.30 -9.02 -13.31
C GLY A 188 -23.14 -9.49 -12.44
N PRO A 189 -23.48 -10.14 -11.31
CA PRO A 189 -22.50 -10.47 -10.26
C PRO A 189 -21.46 -11.52 -10.67
N VAL A 190 -21.81 -12.44 -11.60
CA VAL A 190 -20.88 -13.49 -12.06
C VAL A 190 -19.72 -12.89 -12.85
N ALA A 191 -20.00 -11.99 -13.80
CA ALA A 191 -18.98 -11.29 -14.55
C ALA A 191 -18.12 -10.39 -13.65
N ASN A 192 -18.74 -9.75 -12.65
CA ASN A 192 -18.04 -8.95 -11.67
C ASN A 192 -17.08 -9.79 -10.80
N ALA A 193 -17.50 -10.99 -10.38
CA ALA A 193 -16.65 -11.92 -9.66
C ALA A 193 -15.46 -12.37 -10.51
N ALA A 194 -15.69 -12.73 -11.79
CA ALA A 194 -14.64 -13.10 -12.74
C ALA A 194 -13.61 -11.97 -12.93
N PHE A 195 -14.07 -10.72 -13.08
CA PHE A 195 -13.22 -9.54 -13.18
C PHE A 195 -12.41 -9.30 -11.89
N GLY A 196 -13.04 -9.44 -10.72
CA GLY A 196 -12.37 -9.30 -9.43
C GLY A 196 -11.22 -10.31 -9.23
N ILE A 197 -11.41 -11.56 -9.68
CA ILE A 197 -10.35 -12.59 -9.67
C ILE A 197 -9.21 -12.16 -10.60
N ALA A 198 -9.50 -11.69 -11.80
CA ALA A 198 -8.50 -11.21 -12.75
C ALA A 198 -7.72 -10.00 -12.21
N VAL A 199 -8.39 -9.07 -11.55
CA VAL A 199 -7.76 -7.92 -10.86
C VAL A 199 -6.81 -8.39 -9.75
N ASN A 200 -7.13 -9.45 -9.00
CA ASN A 200 -6.22 -10.00 -8.00
C ASN A 200 -4.94 -10.57 -8.64
N VAL A 201 -5.05 -11.27 -9.78
CA VAL A 201 -3.89 -11.75 -10.54
C VAL A 201 -3.08 -10.56 -11.06
N TYR A 202 -3.73 -9.56 -11.65
CA TYR A 202 -3.07 -8.32 -12.11
C TYR A 202 -2.30 -7.64 -10.96
N ASN A 203 -2.90 -7.51 -9.78
CA ASN A 203 -2.24 -6.91 -8.62
C ASN A 203 -1.01 -7.70 -8.17
N ALA A 204 -1.02 -9.03 -8.29
CA ALA A 204 0.14 -9.86 -8.02
C ALA A 204 1.29 -9.57 -9.01
N PHE A 205 1.01 -9.43 -10.32
CA PHE A 205 1.99 -9.02 -11.32
C PHE A 205 2.53 -7.62 -11.05
N MET A 206 1.65 -6.67 -10.72
CA MET A 206 2.05 -5.30 -10.38
C MET A 206 2.91 -5.26 -9.10
N SER A 207 2.65 -6.12 -8.12
CA SER A 207 3.48 -6.24 -6.92
C SER A 207 4.90 -6.72 -7.24
N LEU A 208 5.05 -7.71 -8.14
CA LEU A 208 6.36 -8.17 -8.61
C LEU A 208 7.12 -7.04 -9.31
N THR A 209 6.45 -6.35 -10.23
CA THR A 209 7.02 -5.19 -10.94
C THR A 209 7.48 -4.11 -9.97
N ASN A 210 6.60 -3.71 -9.04
CA ASN A 210 6.88 -2.68 -8.06
C ASN A 210 8.06 -3.03 -7.14
N SER A 211 8.24 -4.31 -6.81
CA SER A 211 9.35 -4.79 -5.98
C SER A 211 10.71 -4.54 -6.67
N ILE A 212 10.78 -4.80 -7.99
CA ILE A 212 11.99 -4.53 -8.77
C ILE A 212 12.22 -3.00 -8.88
N VAL A 213 11.20 -2.24 -9.26
CA VAL A 213 11.30 -0.78 -9.37
C VAL A 213 11.76 -0.16 -8.05
N LEU A 214 11.21 -0.63 -6.93
CA LEU A 214 11.56 -0.15 -5.59
C LEU A 214 13.04 -0.38 -5.26
N ALA A 215 13.61 -1.52 -5.66
CA ALA A 215 15.02 -1.83 -5.46
C ALA A 215 15.96 -0.92 -6.29
N PHE A 216 15.56 -0.58 -7.53
CA PHE A 216 16.36 0.29 -8.42
C PHE A 216 16.18 1.78 -8.15
N ARG A 217 15.04 2.19 -7.57
CA ARG A 217 14.64 3.59 -7.39
C ARG A 217 15.67 4.46 -6.67
N PRO A 218 16.28 4.05 -5.53
CA PRO A 218 17.28 4.89 -4.85
C PRO A 218 18.50 5.15 -5.72
N SER A 219 19.02 4.12 -6.37
CA SER A 219 20.18 4.22 -7.26
C SER A 219 19.91 5.13 -8.45
N MET A 220 18.74 5.03 -9.07
CA MET A 220 18.33 5.91 -10.17
C MET A 220 18.23 7.37 -9.72
N VAL A 221 17.61 7.65 -8.57
CA VAL A 221 17.47 9.02 -8.04
C VAL A 221 18.82 9.63 -7.70
N LYS A 222 19.74 8.83 -7.13
CA LYS A 222 21.09 9.26 -6.81
C LYS A 222 21.88 9.59 -8.07
N THR A 223 21.88 8.69 -9.05
CA THR A 223 22.57 8.85 -10.33
C THR A 223 22.04 10.09 -11.11
N TYR A 224 20.72 10.32 -11.05
CA TYR A 224 20.11 11.53 -11.62
C TYR A 224 20.58 12.80 -10.91
N ALA A 225 20.69 12.77 -9.58
CA ALA A 225 21.16 13.93 -8.79
C ALA A 225 22.66 14.24 -9.03
N GLU A 226 23.46 13.24 -9.44
CA GLU A 226 24.86 13.35 -9.82
C GLU A 226 25.07 13.78 -11.29
N ASP A 227 23.98 14.00 -12.06
CA ASP A 227 23.95 14.36 -13.50
C ASP A 227 24.68 13.33 -14.40
N ARG A 228 24.70 12.05 -14.00
CA ARG A 228 25.35 10.96 -14.75
C ARG A 228 24.36 10.28 -15.68
N GLN A 229 24.01 10.93 -16.78
CA GLN A 229 22.97 10.50 -17.73
C GLN A 229 23.23 9.13 -18.35
N ASP A 230 24.49 8.80 -18.68
CA ASP A 230 24.86 7.51 -19.29
C ASP A 230 24.58 6.34 -18.33
N LEU A 231 24.94 6.49 -17.07
CA LEU A 231 24.69 5.47 -16.04
C LEU A 231 23.20 5.34 -15.73
N LEU A 232 22.47 6.46 -15.73
CA LEU A 232 21.02 6.45 -15.55
C LEU A 232 20.33 5.66 -16.66
N GLY A 233 20.75 5.85 -17.92
CA GLY A 233 20.25 5.07 -19.06
C GLY A 233 20.50 3.56 -18.93
N GLN A 234 21.71 3.19 -18.47
CA GLN A 234 22.05 1.78 -18.21
C GLN A 234 21.18 1.17 -17.09
N LEU A 235 20.99 1.88 -15.97
CA LEU A 235 20.11 1.43 -14.87
C LEU A 235 18.68 1.25 -15.34
N PHE A 236 18.17 2.17 -16.16
CA PHE A 236 16.84 2.07 -16.75
C PHE A 236 16.70 0.84 -17.64
N TYR A 237 17.68 0.60 -18.52
CA TYR A 237 17.71 -0.57 -19.39
C TYR A 237 17.73 -1.90 -18.59
N VAL A 238 18.61 -2.00 -17.58
CA VAL A 238 18.72 -3.19 -16.74
C VAL A 238 17.44 -3.45 -15.95
N CYS A 239 16.83 -2.40 -15.37
CA CYS A 239 15.59 -2.51 -14.64
C CYS A 239 14.45 -3.01 -15.54
N ASN A 240 14.26 -2.41 -16.72
CA ASN A 240 13.22 -2.83 -17.66
C ASN A 240 13.45 -4.26 -18.17
N LYS A 241 14.69 -4.63 -18.46
CA LYS A 241 15.04 -5.99 -18.89
C LYS A 241 14.74 -7.02 -17.79
N ALA A 242 15.05 -6.70 -16.53
CA ALA A 242 14.77 -7.57 -15.37
C ALA A 242 13.25 -7.77 -15.20
N ILE A 243 12.47 -6.69 -15.27
CA ILE A 243 11.01 -6.72 -15.19
C ILE A 243 10.44 -7.59 -16.33
N PHE A 244 10.85 -7.33 -17.57
CA PHE A 244 10.37 -8.06 -18.73
C PHE A 244 10.65 -9.56 -18.62
N LEU A 245 11.87 -9.96 -18.26
CA LEU A 245 12.24 -11.37 -18.12
C LEU A 245 11.46 -12.05 -16.99
N LEU A 246 11.32 -11.38 -15.83
CA LEU A 246 10.58 -11.94 -14.70
C LEU A 246 9.10 -12.09 -15.03
N LEU A 247 8.47 -11.05 -15.58
CA LEU A 247 7.06 -11.11 -15.95
C LEU A 247 6.80 -12.16 -17.03
N THR A 248 7.65 -12.26 -18.04
CA THR A 248 7.53 -13.28 -19.09
C THR A 248 7.65 -14.70 -18.53
N CYS A 249 8.59 -14.93 -17.62
CA CYS A 249 8.77 -16.22 -16.97
C CYS A 249 7.53 -16.65 -16.14
N VAL A 250 6.83 -15.69 -15.51
CA VAL A 250 5.61 -15.97 -14.74
C VAL A 250 4.36 -16.00 -15.61
N ALA A 251 4.27 -15.13 -16.62
CA ALA A 251 3.11 -15.00 -17.50
C ALA A 251 2.88 -16.24 -18.37
N ILE A 252 3.96 -16.80 -18.95
CA ILE A 252 3.84 -17.95 -19.86
C ILE A 252 3.14 -19.16 -19.19
N PRO A 253 3.60 -19.66 -18.03
CA PRO A 253 2.92 -20.77 -17.35
C PRO A 253 1.48 -20.43 -16.94
N ILE A 254 1.24 -19.20 -16.49
CA ILE A 254 -0.11 -18.77 -16.09
C ILE A 254 -1.05 -18.76 -17.28
N ILE A 255 -0.64 -18.23 -18.43
CA ILE A 255 -1.49 -18.21 -19.63
C ILE A 255 -1.75 -19.64 -20.15
N MET A 256 -0.73 -20.49 -20.15
CA MET A 256 -0.86 -21.88 -20.65
C MET A 256 -1.76 -22.74 -19.76
N GLU A 257 -1.66 -22.59 -18.46
CA GLU A 257 -2.36 -23.43 -17.47
C GLU A 257 -3.40 -22.67 -16.65
N THR A 258 -3.94 -21.56 -17.18
CA THR A 258 -4.90 -20.71 -16.47
C THR A 258 -6.06 -21.51 -15.88
N SER A 259 -6.65 -22.43 -16.66
CA SER A 259 -7.78 -23.23 -16.21
C SER A 259 -7.42 -24.20 -15.07
N THR A 260 -6.26 -24.84 -15.15
CA THR A 260 -5.75 -25.75 -14.11
C THR A 260 -5.47 -24.99 -12.83
N ILE A 261 -4.79 -23.85 -12.93
CA ILE A 261 -4.45 -22.99 -11.78
C ILE A 261 -5.74 -22.48 -11.11
N LEU A 262 -6.71 -22.01 -11.87
CA LEU A 262 -7.97 -21.50 -11.34
C LEU A 262 -8.79 -22.58 -10.65
N ASN A 263 -8.87 -23.77 -11.22
CA ASN A 263 -9.59 -24.89 -10.61
C ASN A 263 -8.93 -25.34 -9.30
N LEU A 264 -7.59 -25.35 -9.26
CA LEU A 264 -6.85 -25.69 -8.04
C LEU A 264 -7.02 -24.61 -6.95
N TRP A 265 -7.08 -23.33 -7.34
CA TRP A 265 -7.16 -22.20 -6.40
C TRP A 265 -8.59 -21.95 -5.88
N LEU A 266 -9.59 -21.98 -6.78
CA LEU A 266 -10.96 -21.54 -6.48
C LEU A 266 -11.95 -22.72 -6.36
N GLY A 267 -11.65 -23.87 -6.96
CA GLY A 267 -12.57 -25.00 -7.06
C GLY A 267 -13.72 -24.73 -8.03
N ILE A 268 -14.49 -23.66 -7.83
CA ILE A 268 -15.56 -23.21 -8.73
C ILE A 268 -15.10 -21.93 -9.40
N VAL A 269 -14.95 -21.98 -10.73
CA VAL A 269 -14.44 -20.87 -11.55
C VAL A 269 -15.60 -20.19 -12.27
N PRO A 270 -15.85 -18.88 -12.06
CA PRO A 270 -16.85 -18.14 -12.82
C PRO A 270 -16.53 -18.14 -14.32
N GLU A 271 -17.58 -18.09 -15.16
CA GLU A 271 -17.43 -18.03 -16.62
C GLU A 271 -16.57 -16.82 -17.04
N ASN A 272 -15.78 -16.99 -18.10
CA ASN A 272 -14.88 -15.98 -18.68
C ASN A 272 -13.74 -15.49 -17.77
N THR A 273 -13.53 -16.04 -16.57
CA THR A 273 -12.41 -15.66 -15.70
C THR A 273 -11.05 -15.84 -16.38
N SER A 274 -10.85 -16.96 -17.07
CA SER A 274 -9.61 -17.24 -17.83
C SER A 274 -9.34 -16.17 -18.90
N LEU A 275 -10.38 -15.73 -19.62
CA LEU A 275 -10.28 -14.68 -20.63
C LEU A 275 -9.82 -13.35 -20.01
N TYR A 276 -10.44 -12.94 -18.89
CA TYR A 276 -10.07 -11.70 -18.20
C TYR A 276 -8.63 -11.75 -17.67
N ILE A 277 -8.19 -12.89 -17.12
CA ILE A 277 -6.80 -13.06 -16.67
C ILE A 277 -5.83 -12.95 -17.84
N CYS A 278 -6.08 -13.66 -18.94
CA CYS A 278 -5.21 -13.58 -20.11
C CYS A 278 -5.12 -12.14 -20.66
N LEU A 279 -6.24 -11.41 -20.70
CA LEU A 279 -6.23 -10.01 -21.11
C LEU A 279 -5.38 -9.13 -20.17
N PHE A 280 -5.53 -9.25 -18.85
CA PHE A 280 -4.75 -8.49 -17.89
C PHE A 280 -3.26 -8.83 -17.85
N VAL A 281 -2.89 -10.07 -18.20
CA VAL A 281 -1.49 -10.52 -18.21
C VAL A 281 -0.78 -10.09 -19.51
N ILE A 282 -1.51 -9.95 -20.62
CA ILE A 282 -0.95 -9.55 -21.93
C ILE A 282 -0.82 -8.01 -22.02
N PHE A 283 -1.76 -7.26 -21.46
CA PHE A 283 -1.82 -5.79 -21.50
C PHE A 283 -1.35 -5.14 -20.21
#